data_204a0d9475603756e906c849410123dd
#
_entry.id   204a0d9475603756e906c849410123dd
#
_cell.length_a   1.000
_cell.length_b   1.000
_cell.length_c   1.000
_cell.angle_alpha   90.00
_cell.angle_beta   90.00
_cell.angle_gamma   90.00
#
_symmetry.space_group_name_H-M   'P 1'
#
loop_
_entity.id
_entity.type
_entity.pdbx_description
1 polymer ?
#
loop_
_entity_poly.entity_id
_entity_poly.type
_entity_poly.pdbx_seq_one_letter_code
_entity_poly.pdbx_strand_id
1 'polypeptide(L)'
;MKIWFDVLTPKQLLFFDPMIKRIKKNNTVLCTSRDYNQVTQLAKIKKLKLVIVGKHGGSERHDKLNASLHRTKLLSTRIKKFSPDITISFCSPEAARVSYGLGIPHICFSDSPHATAVMKLSLPYADKLLIPWIIPKSDFENMGIDPKNIIQYKSIDAAQITKRKVFLTCGTGINSRHWKTILIRTPEDEAAYSSKQSDVVNIIKKIEKDFLGCHITVLTRYKKQAESLKKKFSKSVQNKWIPCADYDKSNPQKMKEKGIPEHIRSKFQIVSKVVDGHKMLLDSDVFVGSGGTMTAESALLGVPTISYNAIPNRIEDYLVSKKIVTRCMTPNKIAERITHIFQLTSYRGGGSELTRRMQIKKFVNSLEDPYPILLKTIKSILK
;
A
#
# COMPACT_ATOMS: atom_id res chain seq x y z
N MET A 1 -25.75 -3.05 -17.67
CA MET A 1 -25.86 -2.15 -16.50
C MET A 1 -24.86 -1.01 -16.63
N LYS A 2 -25.18 0.14 -16.05
CA LYS A 2 -24.27 1.27 -15.87
C LYS A 2 -23.74 1.25 -14.43
N ILE A 3 -22.44 1.19 -14.25
CA ILE A 3 -21.81 1.04 -12.94
C ILE A 3 -20.85 2.20 -12.72
N TRP A 4 -20.96 2.85 -11.57
CA TRP A 4 -20.07 3.93 -11.17
C TRP A 4 -19.07 3.44 -10.12
N PHE A 5 -17.77 3.55 -10.43
CA PHE A 5 -16.69 3.36 -9.48
C PHE A 5 -16.10 4.72 -9.07
N ASP A 6 -16.00 4.98 -7.76
CA ASP A 6 -15.28 6.14 -7.24
C ASP A 6 -13.97 5.70 -6.54
N VAL A 7 -12.83 6.15 -7.09
CA VAL A 7 -11.49 5.62 -6.78
C VAL A 7 -10.58 6.77 -6.35
N LEU A 8 -10.30 6.91 -5.06
CA LEU A 8 -9.65 8.09 -4.49
C LEU A 8 -8.15 7.93 -4.18
N THR A 9 -7.65 6.70 -4.06
CA THR A 9 -6.27 6.42 -3.62
C THR A 9 -5.58 5.40 -4.51
N PRO A 10 -4.22 5.35 -4.53
CA PRO A 10 -3.48 4.32 -5.28
C PRO A 10 -3.88 2.89 -4.91
N LYS A 11 -4.10 2.60 -3.62
CA LYS A 11 -4.59 1.30 -3.15
C LYS A 11 -5.91 0.93 -3.81
N GLN A 12 -6.89 1.83 -3.76
CA GLN A 12 -8.22 1.60 -4.33
C GLN A 12 -8.15 1.37 -5.84
N LEU A 13 -7.30 2.13 -6.55
CA LEU A 13 -7.09 1.94 -7.97
C LEU A 13 -6.53 0.54 -8.27
N LEU A 14 -5.50 0.13 -7.55
CA LEU A 14 -4.88 -1.18 -7.74
C LEU A 14 -5.84 -2.33 -7.38
N PHE A 15 -6.65 -2.16 -6.37
CA PHE A 15 -7.65 -3.13 -5.94
C PHE A 15 -8.79 -3.27 -6.95
N PHE A 16 -9.35 -2.15 -7.41
CA PHE A 16 -10.50 -2.17 -8.33
C PHE A 16 -10.15 -2.40 -9.79
N ASP A 17 -8.93 -2.08 -10.25
CA ASP A 17 -8.55 -2.20 -11.66
C ASP A 17 -8.89 -3.57 -12.29
N PRO A 18 -8.62 -4.76 -11.66
CA PRO A 18 -9.01 -6.04 -12.26
C PRO A 18 -10.51 -6.25 -12.26
N MET A 19 -11.22 -5.76 -11.23
CA MET A 19 -12.68 -5.87 -11.17
C MET A 19 -13.32 -5.01 -12.26
N ILE A 20 -12.86 -3.77 -12.41
CA ILE A 20 -13.31 -2.84 -13.45
C ILE A 20 -13.08 -3.43 -14.84
N LYS A 21 -11.90 -4.01 -15.11
CA LYS A 21 -11.59 -4.63 -16.41
C LYS A 21 -12.50 -5.81 -16.72
N ARG A 22 -12.86 -6.60 -15.71
CA ARG A 22 -13.78 -7.75 -15.88
C ARG A 22 -15.23 -7.27 -16.09
N ILE A 23 -15.68 -6.30 -15.30
CA ILE A 23 -17.04 -5.74 -15.37
C ILE A 23 -17.29 -5.04 -16.69
N LYS A 24 -16.31 -4.29 -17.21
CA LYS A 24 -16.40 -3.57 -18.48
C LYS A 24 -16.68 -4.46 -19.70
N LYS A 25 -16.43 -5.75 -19.62
CA LYS A 25 -16.71 -6.64 -20.76
C LYS A 25 -18.19 -6.65 -21.14
N ASN A 26 -19.09 -6.53 -20.15
CA ASN A 26 -20.54 -6.66 -20.35
C ASN A 26 -21.34 -5.48 -19.76
N ASN A 27 -20.67 -4.41 -19.33
CA ASN A 27 -21.32 -3.29 -18.66
C ASN A 27 -20.68 -1.96 -19.06
N THR A 28 -21.45 -0.87 -18.98
CA THR A 28 -20.92 0.48 -19.11
C THR A 28 -20.39 0.94 -17.75
N VAL A 29 -19.12 1.33 -17.68
CA VAL A 29 -18.47 1.69 -16.42
C VAL A 29 -17.93 3.12 -16.49
N LEU A 30 -18.34 3.94 -15.53
CA LEU A 30 -17.74 5.24 -15.24
C LEU A 30 -16.81 5.07 -14.03
N CYS A 31 -15.55 5.49 -14.16
CA CYS A 31 -14.61 5.57 -13.07
C CYS A 31 -14.28 7.04 -12.80
N THR A 32 -14.60 7.53 -11.60
CA THR A 32 -14.24 8.87 -11.14
C THR A 32 -13.11 8.84 -10.12
N SER A 33 -12.36 9.94 -10.06
CA SER A 33 -11.37 10.19 -9.03
C SER A 33 -11.30 11.68 -8.74
N ARG A 34 -10.58 12.07 -7.70
CA ARG A 34 -10.19 13.46 -7.49
C ARG A 34 -8.78 13.69 -8.04
N ASP A 35 -8.43 14.94 -8.31
CA ASP A 35 -7.05 15.26 -8.66
C ASP A 35 -6.15 15.01 -7.45
N TYR A 36 -5.43 13.92 -7.54
CA TYR A 36 -4.43 13.47 -6.59
C TYR A 36 -3.32 12.83 -7.39
N ASN A 37 -2.20 13.53 -7.47
CA ASN A 37 -1.10 13.23 -8.39
C ASN A 37 -0.68 11.75 -8.42
N GLN A 38 -0.66 11.07 -7.26
CA GLN A 38 -0.30 9.66 -7.18
C GLN A 38 -1.31 8.76 -7.90
N VAL A 39 -2.61 9.05 -7.83
CA VAL A 39 -3.66 8.27 -8.48
C VAL A 39 -3.67 8.51 -9.98
N THR A 40 -3.56 9.77 -10.40
CA THR A 40 -3.61 10.14 -11.83
C THR A 40 -2.42 9.57 -12.60
N GLN A 41 -1.22 9.61 -12.03
CA GLN A 41 -0.04 9.01 -12.64
C GLN A 41 -0.15 7.47 -12.69
N LEU A 42 -0.59 6.84 -11.60
CA LEU A 42 -0.76 5.39 -11.55
C LEU A 42 -1.84 4.90 -12.53
N ALA A 43 -2.93 5.66 -12.69
CA ALA A 43 -3.97 5.35 -13.66
C ALA A 43 -3.44 5.35 -15.11
N LYS A 44 -2.56 6.29 -15.45
CA LYS A 44 -1.87 6.31 -16.76
C LYS A 44 -1.01 5.06 -16.96
N ILE A 45 -0.21 4.68 -15.95
CA ILE A 45 0.62 3.46 -15.98
C ILE A 45 -0.24 2.20 -16.16
N LYS A 46 -1.40 2.13 -15.49
CA LYS A 46 -2.32 0.98 -15.57
C LYS A 46 -3.29 1.04 -16.75
N LYS A 47 -3.22 2.10 -17.57
CA LYS A 47 -4.12 2.35 -18.71
C LYS A 47 -5.61 2.32 -18.29
N LEU A 48 -5.90 2.81 -17.08
CA LEU A 48 -7.26 2.96 -16.56
C LEU A 48 -7.76 4.38 -16.83
N LYS A 49 -8.85 4.51 -17.60
CA LYS A 49 -9.48 5.80 -17.87
C LYS A 49 -10.23 6.28 -16.63
N LEU A 50 -9.73 7.34 -16.00
CA LEU A 50 -10.39 8.02 -14.87
C LEU A 50 -10.92 9.38 -15.31
N VAL A 51 -12.10 9.70 -14.87
CA VAL A 51 -12.67 11.05 -14.97
C VAL A 51 -12.34 11.79 -13.68
N ILE A 52 -11.51 12.81 -13.77
CA ILE A 52 -11.10 13.60 -12.62
C ILE A 52 -12.19 14.62 -12.29
N VAL A 53 -12.66 14.58 -11.03
CA VAL A 53 -13.70 15.47 -10.51
C VAL A 53 -13.25 16.01 -9.16
N GLY A 54 -13.02 17.32 -9.08
CA GLY A 54 -12.50 17.97 -7.89
C GLY A 54 -11.03 17.63 -7.59
N LYS A 55 -10.52 18.15 -6.47
CA LYS A 55 -9.13 18.00 -6.02
C LYS A 55 -9.04 17.51 -4.58
N HIS A 56 -7.87 17.05 -4.16
CA HIS A 56 -7.57 16.73 -2.78
C HIS A 56 -7.46 18.01 -1.94
N GLY A 57 -8.08 18.05 -0.77
CA GLY A 57 -8.14 19.24 0.09
C GLY A 57 -6.91 19.47 0.98
N GLY A 58 -5.79 18.70 0.80
CA GLY A 58 -4.60 18.86 1.63
C GLY A 58 -4.76 18.28 3.06
N SER A 59 -4.04 18.84 4.04
CA SER A 59 -4.03 18.41 5.44
C SER A 59 -5.06 19.14 6.31
N GLU A 60 -5.33 20.42 6.00
CA GLU A 60 -6.19 21.28 6.79
C GLU A 60 -7.67 20.84 6.74
N ARG A 61 -8.37 20.91 7.90
CA ARG A 61 -9.76 20.45 8.02
C ARG A 61 -10.72 21.27 7.17
N HIS A 62 -10.59 22.59 7.19
CA HIS A 62 -11.44 23.49 6.41
C HIS A 62 -11.27 23.28 4.91
N ASP A 63 -10.03 23.14 4.45
CA ASP A 63 -9.74 22.89 3.03
C ASP A 63 -10.25 21.52 2.56
N LYS A 64 -10.16 20.48 3.42
CA LYS A 64 -10.77 19.18 3.18
C LYS A 64 -12.29 19.28 3.03
N LEU A 65 -12.96 20.03 3.92
CA LEU A 65 -14.38 20.25 3.87
C LEU A 65 -14.79 20.95 2.57
N ASN A 66 -14.15 22.07 2.23
CA ASN A 66 -14.44 22.83 1.01
C ASN A 66 -14.21 22.00 -0.26
N ALA A 67 -13.10 21.25 -0.32
CA ALA A 67 -12.83 20.37 -1.43
C ALA A 67 -13.88 19.26 -1.59
N SER A 68 -14.35 18.70 -0.47
CA SER A 68 -15.42 17.69 -0.45
C SER A 68 -16.76 18.25 -0.91
N LEU A 69 -17.19 19.41 -0.41
CA LEU A 69 -18.44 20.08 -0.81
C LEU A 69 -18.42 20.42 -2.32
N HIS A 70 -17.32 21.01 -2.78
CA HIS A 70 -17.15 21.34 -4.20
C HIS A 70 -17.21 20.08 -5.08
N ARG A 71 -16.50 19.02 -4.67
CA ARG A 71 -16.50 17.74 -5.39
C ARG A 71 -17.88 17.10 -5.44
N THR A 72 -18.62 17.10 -4.32
CA THR A 72 -19.97 16.58 -4.24
C THR A 72 -20.90 17.29 -5.23
N LYS A 73 -20.84 18.62 -5.33
CA LYS A 73 -21.58 19.41 -6.30
C LYS A 73 -21.27 19.01 -7.75
N LEU A 74 -20.00 18.88 -8.11
CA LEU A 74 -19.59 18.47 -9.45
C LEU A 74 -19.99 17.02 -9.79
N LEU A 75 -19.86 16.12 -8.81
CA LEU A 75 -20.28 14.72 -8.96
C LEU A 75 -21.77 14.59 -9.14
N SER A 76 -22.60 15.33 -8.38
CA SER A 76 -24.06 15.24 -8.49
C SER A 76 -24.56 15.50 -9.91
N THR A 77 -24.07 16.55 -10.55
CA THR A 77 -24.40 16.86 -11.95
C THR A 77 -23.95 15.77 -12.92
N ARG A 78 -22.70 15.29 -12.76
CA ARG A 78 -22.13 14.28 -13.66
C ARG A 78 -22.82 12.93 -13.49
N ILE A 79 -23.09 12.52 -12.27
CA ILE A 79 -23.69 11.20 -11.98
C ILE A 79 -25.17 11.19 -12.35
N LYS A 80 -25.90 12.29 -12.15
CA LYS A 80 -27.27 12.45 -12.67
C LYS A 80 -27.31 12.23 -14.18
N LYS A 81 -26.36 12.82 -14.94
CA LYS A 81 -26.27 12.64 -16.41
C LYS A 81 -25.90 11.22 -16.81
N PHE A 82 -24.98 10.57 -16.08
CA PHE A 82 -24.56 9.18 -16.36
C PHE A 82 -25.66 8.17 -15.99
N SER A 83 -26.42 8.44 -14.93
CA SER A 83 -27.51 7.62 -14.41
C SER A 83 -27.08 6.16 -14.19
N PRO A 84 -26.17 5.89 -13.24
CA PRO A 84 -25.71 4.53 -12.96
C PRO A 84 -26.81 3.73 -12.20
N ASP A 85 -26.86 2.43 -12.45
CA ASP A 85 -27.72 1.51 -11.72
C ASP A 85 -27.17 1.22 -10.32
N ILE A 86 -25.85 1.38 -10.12
CA ILE A 86 -25.17 1.10 -8.84
C ILE A 86 -23.84 1.84 -8.73
N THR A 87 -23.49 2.21 -7.49
CA THR A 87 -22.22 2.82 -7.13
C THR A 87 -21.33 1.84 -6.35
N ILE A 88 -20.02 1.87 -6.59
CA ILE A 88 -19.02 1.08 -5.86
C ILE A 88 -17.88 2.00 -5.45
N SER A 89 -17.51 1.99 -4.17
CA SER A 89 -16.38 2.78 -3.67
C SER A 89 -15.67 2.12 -2.49
N PHE A 90 -14.55 2.68 -2.09
CA PHE A 90 -13.90 2.40 -0.81
C PHE A 90 -14.30 3.45 0.22
N CYS A 91 -15.56 3.44 0.62
CA CYS A 91 -16.13 4.42 1.58
C CYS A 91 -15.78 5.86 1.20
N SER A 92 -16.10 6.27 -0.04
CA SER A 92 -15.98 7.67 -0.46
C SER A 92 -17.15 8.49 0.09
N PRO A 93 -16.92 9.49 0.96
CA PRO A 93 -18.01 10.32 1.49
C PRO A 93 -18.82 11.04 0.42
N GLU A 94 -18.15 11.56 -0.61
CA GLU A 94 -18.81 12.26 -1.70
C GLU A 94 -19.64 11.31 -2.57
N ALA A 95 -19.12 10.11 -2.85
CA ALA A 95 -19.88 9.11 -3.60
C ALA A 95 -21.09 8.62 -2.79
N ALA A 96 -20.93 8.38 -1.50
CA ALA A 96 -22.01 7.97 -0.61
C ALA A 96 -23.12 9.03 -0.58
N ARG A 97 -22.76 10.30 -0.40
CA ARG A 97 -23.73 11.41 -0.36
C ARG A 97 -24.46 11.61 -1.68
N VAL A 98 -23.74 11.52 -2.82
CA VAL A 98 -24.34 11.67 -4.15
C VAL A 98 -25.24 10.48 -4.48
N SER A 99 -24.81 9.27 -4.20
CA SER A 99 -25.60 8.06 -4.46
C SER A 99 -26.90 8.08 -3.68
N TYR A 100 -26.84 8.34 -2.38
CA TYR A 100 -28.02 8.45 -1.54
C TYR A 100 -28.99 9.54 -2.03
N GLY A 101 -28.46 10.73 -2.37
CA GLY A 101 -29.28 11.85 -2.82
C GLY A 101 -29.91 11.65 -4.20
N LEU A 102 -29.40 10.73 -5.01
CA LEU A 102 -29.94 10.37 -6.33
C LEU A 102 -30.68 9.03 -6.34
N GLY A 103 -30.86 8.38 -5.19
CA GLY A 103 -31.51 7.08 -5.08
C GLY A 103 -30.74 5.94 -5.74
N ILE A 104 -29.41 6.03 -5.83
CA ILE A 104 -28.57 5.02 -6.46
C ILE A 104 -28.00 4.10 -5.36
N PRO A 105 -28.23 2.78 -5.43
CA PRO A 105 -27.64 1.83 -4.48
C PRO A 105 -26.12 1.93 -4.42
N HIS A 106 -25.54 1.79 -3.21
CA HIS A 106 -24.12 1.97 -2.97
C HIS A 106 -23.50 0.78 -2.23
N ILE A 107 -22.53 0.14 -2.86
CA ILE A 107 -21.68 -0.88 -2.23
C ILE A 107 -20.35 -0.24 -1.83
N CYS A 108 -20.05 -0.30 -0.53
CA CYS A 108 -18.78 0.12 0.03
C CYS A 108 -17.83 -1.07 0.24
N PHE A 109 -16.55 -0.86 0.05
CA PHE A 109 -15.46 -1.70 0.57
C PHE A 109 -14.74 -0.96 1.67
N SER A 110 -14.23 -1.67 2.69
CA SER A 110 -13.31 -1.10 3.68
C SER A 110 -12.44 -2.16 4.33
N ASP A 111 -11.20 -1.79 4.61
CA ASP A 111 -10.29 -2.53 5.49
C ASP A 111 -9.78 -1.66 6.65
N SER A 112 -10.37 -0.49 6.84
CA SER A 112 -9.83 0.56 7.72
C SER A 112 -10.90 1.12 8.66
N PRO A 113 -11.43 0.33 9.62
CA PRO A 113 -12.42 0.80 10.59
C PRO A 113 -11.91 1.98 11.44
N HIS A 114 -10.58 2.05 11.65
CA HIS A 114 -9.94 3.16 12.36
C HIS A 114 -10.07 4.53 11.67
N ALA A 115 -10.41 4.58 10.38
CA ALA A 115 -10.71 5.81 9.66
C ALA A 115 -12.14 6.31 9.98
N THR A 116 -12.42 6.51 11.26
CA THR A 116 -13.77 6.74 11.82
C THR A 116 -14.56 7.85 11.12
N ALA A 117 -13.89 8.99 10.82
CA ALA A 117 -14.56 10.10 10.14
C ALA A 117 -15.05 9.72 8.74
N VAL A 118 -14.23 8.97 7.98
CA VAL A 118 -14.61 8.48 6.64
C VAL A 118 -15.75 7.48 6.75
N MET A 119 -15.69 6.55 7.71
CA MET A 119 -16.73 5.55 7.94
C MET A 119 -18.06 6.20 8.27
N LYS A 120 -18.10 7.11 9.26
CA LYS A 120 -19.30 7.83 9.67
C LYS A 120 -19.92 8.71 8.57
N LEU A 121 -19.12 9.20 7.63
CA LEU A 121 -19.60 9.99 6.49
C LEU A 121 -20.02 9.15 5.28
N SER A 122 -19.80 7.84 5.30
CA SER A 122 -20.08 6.96 4.16
C SER A 122 -21.08 5.85 4.48
N LEU A 123 -20.88 5.14 5.58
CA LEU A 123 -21.60 3.91 5.88
C LEU A 123 -23.10 4.09 6.16
N PRO A 124 -23.59 5.22 6.77
CA PRO A 124 -25.02 5.46 6.91
C PRO A 124 -25.80 5.51 5.59
N TYR A 125 -25.10 5.74 4.47
CA TYR A 125 -25.65 5.85 3.12
C TYR A 125 -25.31 4.67 2.22
N ALA A 126 -24.72 3.61 2.78
CA ALA A 126 -24.33 2.42 2.02
C ALA A 126 -25.34 1.29 2.21
N ASP A 127 -25.74 0.63 1.12
CA ASP A 127 -26.61 -0.55 1.16
C ASP A 127 -25.88 -1.79 1.62
N LYS A 128 -24.60 -1.94 1.24
CA LYS A 128 -23.76 -3.05 1.65
C LYS A 128 -22.32 -2.59 1.88
N LEU A 129 -21.67 -3.21 2.88
CA LEU A 129 -20.25 -3.06 3.17
C LEU A 129 -19.55 -4.41 3.01
N LEU A 130 -18.53 -4.45 2.19
CA LEU A 130 -17.67 -5.63 1.95
C LEU A 130 -16.32 -5.44 2.66
N ILE A 131 -15.96 -6.37 3.55
CA ILE A 131 -14.74 -6.29 4.37
C ILE A 131 -13.94 -7.57 4.35
N PRO A 132 -12.61 -7.52 4.56
CA PRO A 132 -11.80 -8.70 4.85
C PRO A 132 -12.31 -9.46 6.08
N TRP A 133 -12.34 -10.80 6.03
CA TRP A 133 -12.85 -11.66 7.12
C TRP A 133 -12.13 -11.49 8.47
N ILE A 134 -10.88 -11.02 8.43
CA ILE A 134 -10.07 -10.78 9.62
C ILE A 134 -10.49 -9.55 10.41
N ILE A 135 -11.36 -8.73 9.84
CA ILE A 135 -11.93 -7.56 10.50
C ILE A 135 -13.31 -7.96 11.04
N PRO A 136 -13.50 -7.94 12.37
CA PRO A 136 -14.81 -8.21 12.95
C PRO A 136 -15.85 -7.21 12.46
N LYS A 137 -17.08 -7.64 12.27
CA LYS A 137 -18.20 -6.73 11.93
C LYS A 137 -18.42 -5.69 13.02
N SER A 138 -18.15 -6.05 14.28
CA SER A 138 -18.21 -5.16 15.43
C SER A 138 -17.27 -3.96 15.36
N ASP A 139 -16.17 -4.03 14.61
CA ASP A 139 -15.29 -2.87 14.41
C ASP A 139 -15.99 -1.74 13.63
N PHE A 140 -17.14 -2.02 13.00
CA PHE A 140 -18.00 -1.05 12.30
C PHE A 140 -19.27 -0.70 13.07
N GLU A 141 -19.45 -1.21 14.29
CA GLU A 141 -20.52 -0.78 15.18
C GLU A 141 -20.47 0.74 15.39
N ASN A 142 -21.63 1.36 15.52
CA ASN A 142 -21.75 2.82 15.65
C ASN A 142 -21.20 3.64 14.46
N MET A 143 -20.98 3.01 13.30
CA MET A 143 -20.62 3.71 12.05
C MET A 143 -21.82 3.95 11.13
N GLY A 144 -23.01 3.55 11.55
CA GLY A 144 -24.27 3.83 10.84
C GLY A 144 -24.66 2.80 9.78
N ILE A 145 -24.09 1.60 9.80
CA ILE A 145 -24.48 0.48 8.96
C ILE A 145 -25.00 -0.69 9.81
N ASP A 146 -26.07 -1.33 9.38
CA ASP A 146 -26.59 -2.53 10.03
C ASP A 146 -25.63 -3.72 9.82
N PRO A 147 -25.25 -4.47 10.87
CA PRO A 147 -24.37 -5.66 10.75
C PRO A 147 -24.82 -6.71 9.74
N LYS A 148 -26.14 -6.84 9.47
CA LYS A 148 -26.67 -7.72 8.41
C LYS A 148 -26.29 -7.28 7.00
N ASN A 149 -25.94 -6.02 6.82
CA ASN A 149 -25.48 -5.45 5.56
C ASN A 149 -23.96 -5.52 5.38
N ILE A 150 -23.23 -6.08 6.37
CA ILE A 150 -21.79 -6.28 6.30
C ILE A 150 -21.50 -7.69 5.81
N ILE A 151 -20.80 -7.79 4.67
CA ILE A 151 -20.42 -9.03 4.02
C ILE A 151 -18.90 -9.20 4.15
N GLN A 152 -18.46 -10.33 4.69
CA GLN A 152 -17.04 -10.64 4.80
C GLN A 152 -16.59 -11.51 3.61
N TYR A 153 -15.38 -11.23 3.09
CA TYR A 153 -14.70 -12.05 2.09
C TYR A 153 -13.36 -12.57 2.62
N LYS A 154 -13.00 -13.80 2.28
CA LYS A 154 -11.79 -14.46 2.79
C LYS A 154 -10.55 -14.02 2.00
N SER A 155 -10.27 -12.70 2.01
CA SER A 155 -9.10 -12.12 1.36
C SER A 155 -8.61 -10.88 2.09
N ILE A 156 -7.36 -10.50 1.81
CA ILE A 156 -6.74 -9.24 2.22
C ILE A 156 -6.60 -8.40 0.96
N ASP A 157 -6.93 -7.11 1.04
CA ASP A 157 -6.91 -6.22 -0.14
C ASP A 157 -5.54 -6.20 -0.83
N ALA A 158 -4.46 -6.17 -0.04
CA ALA A 158 -3.10 -6.25 -0.56
C ALA A 158 -2.83 -7.54 -1.35
N ALA A 159 -3.48 -8.67 -1.01
CA ALA A 159 -3.34 -9.91 -1.77
C ALA A 159 -3.95 -9.79 -3.17
N GLN A 160 -5.06 -9.05 -3.32
CA GLN A 160 -5.64 -8.78 -4.64
C GLN A 160 -4.73 -7.91 -5.50
N ILE A 161 -3.99 -7.00 -4.87
CA ILE A 161 -3.00 -6.16 -5.54
C ILE A 161 -1.81 -7.00 -6.01
N THR A 162 -1.34 -7.93 -5.17
CA THR A 162 -0.14 -8.75 -5.44
C THR A 162 -0.40 -9.91 -6.39
N LYS A 163 -1.57 -10.53 -6.39
CA LYS A 163 -1.93 -11.68 -7.26
C LYS A 163 -1.73 -11.42 -8.77
N ARG A 164 -1.65 -10.18 -9.19
CA ARG A 164 -1.76 -9.79 -10.60
C ARG A 164 -0.61 -10.19 -11.51
N LYS A 165 0.62 -10.38 -11.01
CA LYS A 165 1.78 -10.66 -11.87
C LYS A 165 2.93 -11.44 -11.21
N VAL A 166 2.86 -11.75 -9.93
CA VAL A 166 4.01 -12.26 -9.15
C VAL A 166 4.46 -13.64 -9.60
N PHE A 167 3.53 -14.43 -10.11
CA PHE A 167 3.81 -15.83 -10.42
C PHE A 167 4.65 -16.06 -11.68
N LEU A 168 4.81 -15.02 -12.51
CA LEU A 168 5.61 -15.11 -13.74
C LEU A 168 7.08 -14.69 -13.56
N THR A 169 7.41 -13.98 -12.48
CA THR A 169 8.76 -13.47 -12.24
C THR A 169 9.44 -13.97 -10.98
N CYS A 170 8.75 -14.71 -10.12
CA CYS A 170 9.33 -15.44 -8.98
C CYS A 170 10.02 -16.74 -9.40
N GLY A 171 10.43 -16.84 -10.65
CA GLY A 171 11.41 -17.82 -11.08
C GLY A 171 12.79 -17.35 -10.67
N THR A 172 13.41 -18.05 -9.73
CA THR A 172 14.87 -18.08 -9.56
C THR A 172 15.60 -16.78 -9.25
N GLY A 173 14.93 -15.76 -8.75
CA GLY A 173 15.62 -14.52 -8.33
C GLY A 173 16.42 -14.65 -7.03
N ILE A 174 17.33 -15.60 -6.93
CA ILE A 174 18.62 -15.37 -6.30
C ILE A 174 19.26 -14.37 -7.25
N ASN A 175 19.00 -13.09 -7.00
CA ASN A 175 19.56 -12.02 -7.79
C ASN A 175 21.07 -12.23 -7.81
N SER A 176 21.61 -12.46 -8.98
CA SER A 176 23.04 -12.37 -9.29
C SER A 176 23.62 -10.96 -9.04
N ARG A 177 22.86 -10.12 -8.33
CA ARG A 177 23.27 -8.77 -7.95
C ARG A 177 24.38 -8.86 -6.90
N HIS A 178 25.44 -8.13 -7.14
CA HIS A 178 26.60 -8.06 -6.24
C HIS A 178 26.31 -7.29 -4.93
N TRP A 179 25.09 -6.76 -4.70
CA TRP A 179 24.73 -5.95 -3.52
C TRP A 179 23.32 -6.23 -3.02
N LYS A 180 23.13 -6.03 -1.71
CA LYS A 180 21.82 -6.12 -1.06
C LYS A 180 21.06 -4.80 -1.18
N THR A 181 19.75 -4.89 -1.31
CA THR A 181 18.84 -3.74 -1.48
C THR A 181 17.88 -3.63 -0.30
N ILE A 182 17.89 -2.47 0.37
CA ILE A 182 16.98 -2.12 1.46
C ILE A 182 16.01 -1.07 0.94
N LEU A 183 14.72 -1.38 0.93
CA LEU A 183 13.66 -0.44 0.56
C LEU A 183 12.94 0.06 1.82
N ILE A 184 12.94 1.38 2.03
CA ILE A 184 12.31 2.04 3.17
C ILE A 184 11.13 2.86 2.68
N ARG A 185 9.96 2.71 3.31
CA ARG A 185 8.77 3.54 3.05
C ARG A 185 8.53 4.49 4.21
N THR A 186 8.43 5.81 3.91
CA THR A 186 8.10 6.80 4.92
C THR A 186 6.66 6.66 5.42
N PRO A 187 6.37 7.09 6.67
CA PRO A 187 5.04 7.02 7.24
C PRO A 187 4.05 7.96 6.56
N GLU A 188 2.79 7.80 6.93
CA GLU A 188 1.70 8.69 6.55
C GLU A 188 1.61 9.85 7.55
N ASP A 189 1.90 11.08 7.10
CA ASP A 189 1.95 12.27 7.96
C ASP A 189 0.75 13.22 7.74
N GLU A 190 -0.02 13.04 6.65
CA GLU A 190 -1.13 13.94 6.27
C GLU A 190 -2.52 13.36 6.56
N ALA A 191 -2.61 12.10 7.00
CA ALA A 191 -3.89 11.52 7.36
C ALA A 191 -4.43 12.10 8.68
N ALA A 192 -5.77 12.23 8.77
CA ALA A 192 -6.43 12.77 9.96
C ALA A 192 -6.19 11.93 11.24
N TYR A 193 -5.74 10.69 11.08
CA TYR A 193 -5.43 9.74 12.15
C TYR A 193 -3.91 9.58 12.39
N SER A 194 -3.05 10.33 11.68
CA SER A 194 -1.59 10.24 11.89
C SER A 194 -1.22 10.84 13.24
N SER A 195 -0.61 10.04 14.10
CA SER A 195 -0.07 10.50 15.38
C SER A 195 1.45 10.63 15.30
N LYS A 196 1.99 11.74 15.79
CA LYS A 196 3.39 12.07 16.07
C LYS A 196 4.45 11.63 15.02
N GLN A 197 5.38 12.53 14.77
CA GLN A 197 6.57 12.33 13.92
C GLN A 197 7.21 10.97 14.18
N SER A 198 7.19 10.12 13.17
CA SER A 198 7.90 8.85 13.22
C SER A 198 9.42 9.12 13.20
N ASP A 199 10.16 8.31 13.91
CA ASP A 199 11.62 8.38 13.99
C ASP A 199 12.32 7.87 12.71
N VAL A 200 11.68 8.07 11.57
CA VAL A 200 12.18 7.58 10.26
C VAL A 200 13.58 8.09 9.95
N VAL A 201 13.92 9.30 10.39
CA VAL A 201 15.25 9.87 10.18
C VAL A 201 16.33 9.09 10.93
N ASN A 202 16.07 8.71 12.18
CA ASN A 202 17.02 7.92 12.98
C ASN A 202 17.10 6.48 12.47
N ILE A 203 16.00 5.91 12.00
CA ILE A 203 15.99 4.61 11.32
C ILE A 203 16.88 4.66 10.08
N ILE A 204 16.72 5.67 9.22
CA ILE A 204 17.53 5.82 8.00
C ILE A 204 19.01 6.02 8.36
N LYS A 205 19.33 6.90 9.32
CA LYS A 205 20.72 7.11 9.79
C LYS A 205 21.37 5.82 10.29
N LYS A 206 20.63 5.03 11.07
CA LYS A 206 21.12 3.75 11.60
C LYS A 206 21.39 2.76 10.48
N ILE A 207 20.45 2.62 9.54
CA ILE A 207 20.58 1.70 8.40
C ILE A 207 21.76 2.15 7.51
N GLU A 208 21.88 3.44 7.21
CA GLU A 208 22.99 3.96 6.40
C GLU A 208 24.35 3.70 7.06
N LYS A 209 24.44 3.86 8.39
CA LYS A 209 25.68 3.62 9.14
C LYS A 209 26.07 2.14 9.19
N ASP A 210 25.10 1.25 9.39
CA ASP A 210 25.36 -0.16 9.66
C ASP A 210 25.46 -1.01 8.40
N PHE A 211 24.85 -0.59 7.28
CA PHE A 211 24.78 -1.38 6.02
C PHE A 211 25.53 -0.71 4.89
N LEU A 212 26.84 -0.54 5.09
CA LEU A 212 27.74 -0.07 4.03
C LEU A 212 27.77 -1.07 2.88
N GLY A 213 27.79 -0.55 1.63
CA GLY A 213 27.75 -1.39 0.43
C GLY A 213 26.35 -1.87 0.00
N CYS A 214 25.30 -1.58 0.79
CA CYS A 214 23.92 -1.85 0.39
C CYS A 214 23.33 -0.73 -0.46
N HIS A 215 22.38 -1.07 -1.32
CA HIS A 215 21.52 -0.09 -1.96
C HIS A 215 20.37 0.26 -1.03
N ILE A 216 20.31 1.51 -0.59
CA ILE A 216 19.24 2.02 0.28
C ILE A 216 18.34 2.94 -0.53
N THR A 217 17.08 2.56 -0.68
CA THR A 217 16.08 3.36 -1.38
C THR A 217 15.00 3.81 -0.39
N VAL A 218 14.84 5.12 -0.24
CA VAL A 218 13.78 5.72 0.59
C VAL A 218 12.67 6.21 -0.34
N LEU A 219 11.51 5.55 -0.26
CA LEU A 219 10.33 5.91 -1.03
C LEU A 219 9.42 6.80 -0.17
N THR A 220 9.34 8.09 -0.52
CA THR A 220 8.52 9.06 0.21
C THR A 220 7.07 9.07 -0.29
N ARG A 221 6.14 9.51 0.57
CA ARG A 221 4.74 9.72 0.19
C ARG A 221 4.52 11.07 -0.44
N TYR A 222 5.18 12.11 0.11
CA TYR A 222 4.96 13.50 -0.24
C TYR A 222 6.25 14.19 -0.64
N LYS A 223 6.13 15.23 -1.48
CA LYS A 223 7.28 16.04 -1.90
C LYS A 223 8.00 16.70 -0.72
N LYS A 224 7.23 17.23 0.26
CA LYS A 224 7.78 17.85 1.48
C LYS A 224 8.66 16.88 2.28
N GLN A 225 8.24 15.62 2.41
CA GLN A 225 9.07 14.57 3.05
C GLN A 225 10.37 14.35 2.28
N ALA A 226 10.30 14.27 0.94
CA ALA A 226 11.48 14.09 0.10
C ALA A 226 12.46 15.25 0.23
N GLU A 227 11.98 16.49 0.20
CA GLU A 227 12.80 17.70 0.33
C GLU A 227 13.49 17.76 1.71
N SER A 228 12.74 17.50 2.78
CA SER A 228 13.27 17.44 4.14
C SER A 228 14.35 16.37 4.28
N LEU A 229 14.13 15.17 3.77
CA LEU A 229 15.10 14.08 3.80
C LEU A 229 16.32 14.38 2.93
N LYS A 230 16.15 14.92 1.72
CA LYS A 230 17.27 15.33 0.85
C LYS A 230 18.17 16.35 1.52
N LYS A 231 17.60 17.33 2.25
CA LYS A 231 18.38 18.32 3.03
C LYS A 231 19.17 17.64 4.14
N LYS A 232 18.56 16.70 4.89
CA LYS A 232 19.20 15.98 6.01
C LYS A 232 20.28 14.99 5.55
N PHE A 233 20.13 14.40 4.38
CA PHE A 233 21.02 13.38 3.81
C PHE A 233 21.75 13.87 2.55
N SER A 234 21.99 15.17 2.43
CA SER A 234 22.60 15.77 1.22
C SER A 234 23.96 15.16 0.86
N LYS A 235 24.80 14.85 1.85
CA LYS A 235 26.11 14.22 1.66
C LYS A 235 25.98 12.78 1.13
N SER A 236 25.00 12.04 1.61
CA SER A 236 24.76 10.63 1.23
C SER A 236 24.17 10.48 -0.18
N VAL A 237 23.29 11.42 -0.57
CA VAL A 237 22.67 11.41 -1.91
C VAL A 237 23.65 11.76 -3.03
N GLN A 238 24.70 12.53 -2.72
CA GLN A 238 25.70 12.98 -3.71
C GLN A 238 26.77 11.95 -4.03
N ASN A 239 26.94 10.89 -3.22
CA ASN A 239 27.97 9.89 -3.42
C ASN A 239 27.60 8.97 -4.60
N LYS A 240 28.41 9.04 -5.68
CA LYS A 240 28.35 8.07 -6.79
C LYS A 240 28.88 6.74 -6.29
N TRP A 241 28.11 5.67 -6.50
CA TRP A 241 28.50 4.32 -6.18
C TRP A 241 29.35 3.71 -7.32
N ILE A 242 30.45 3.07 -6.96
CA ILE A 242 31.29 2.28 -7.90
C ILE A 242 31.27 0.83 -7.40
N PRO A 243 30.87 -0.16 -8.23
CA PRO A 243 30.89 -1.55 -7.83
C PRO A 243 32.33 -2.02 -7.58
N CYS A 244 32.57 -2.69 -6.45
CA CYS A 244 33.83 -3.39 -6.21
C CYS A 244 33.62 -4.89 -6.46
N ALA A 245 34.45 -5.47 -7.33
CA ALA A 245 34.42 -6.90 -7.69
C ALA A 245 34.77 -7.84 -6.52
N ASP A 246 35.53 -7.34 -5.53
CA ASP A 246 36.10 -8.14 -4.44
C ASP A 246 35.41 -7.97 -3.08
N TYR A 247 34.16 -7.55 -3.08
CA TYR A 247 33.39 -7.32 -1.86
C TYR A 247 32.99 -8.64 -1.18
N ASP A 248 33.59 -8.95 -0.02
CA ASP A 248 33.18 -10.08 0.82
C ASP A 248 31.88 -9.78 1.56
N LYS A 249 30.80 -10.41 1.09
CA LYS A 249 29.42 -10.24 1.57
C LYS A 249 29.13 -10.89 2.92
N SER A 250 30.05 -11.74 3.43
CA SER A 250 29.80 -12.59 4.59
C SER A 250 30.05 -11.93 5.94
N ASN A 251 30.79 -10.80 5.98
CA ASN A 251 31.14 -10.16 7.24
C ASN A 251 31.29 -8.63 7.20
N PRO A 252 30.20 -7.87 7.42
CA PRO A 252 30.24 -6.40 7.48
C PRO A 252 31.14 -5.84 8.60
N GLN A 253 31.37 -6.60 9.67
CA GLN A 253 32.22 -6.15 10.79
C GLN A 253 33.71 -6.21 10.48
N LYS A 254 34.18 -7.22 9.74
CA LYS A 254 35.57 -7.29 9.28
C LYS A 254 36.00 -6.13 8.39
N MET A 255 35.04 -5.47 7.76
CA MET A 255 35.32 -4.32 6.87
C MET A 255 35.59 -3.02 7.65
N LYS A 256 35.07 -2.87 8.87
CA LYS A 256 35.40 -1.71 9.73
C LYS A 256 36.87 -1.72 10.16
N GLU A 257 37.45 -2.90 10.31
CA GLU A 257 38.84 -3.07 10.77
C GLU A 257 39.89 -2.85 9.66
N LYS A 258 39.51 -2.99 8.38
CA LYS A 258 40.42 -2.87 7.24
C LYS A 258 40.45 -1.50 6.54
N GLY A 259 39.86 -0.46 7.14
CA GLY A 259 39.81 0.87 6.52
C GLY A 259 39.09 0.82 5.16
N ILE A 260 37.76 0.87 5.17
CA ILE A 260 36.94 0.84 3.94
C ILE A 260 37.29 2.05 3.06
N PRO A 261 37.76 1.87 1.83
CA PRO A 261 38.02 2.97 0.92
C PRO A 261 36.75 3.83 0.74
N GLU A 262 36.94 5.14 0.65
CA GLU A 262 35.80 6.11 0.55
C GLU A 262 34.84 5.84 -0.61
N HIS A 263 35.26 5.05 -1.62
CA HIS A 263 34.46 4.71 -2.79
C HIS A 263 33.51 3.51 -2.60
N ILE A 264 33.55 2.79 -1.46
CA ILE A 264 32.60 1.72 -1.12
C ILE A 264 31.51 2.28 -0.21
N ARG A 265 30.78 3.27 -0.67
CA ARG A 265 29.63 3.81 0.08
C ARG A 265 28.34 3.22 -0.44
N SER A 266 27.36 3.05 0.46
CA SER A 266 26.01 2.67 0.12
C SER A 266 25.44 3.57 -0.97
N LYS A 267 24.83 3.00 -2.01
CA LYS A 267 24.03 3.81 -2.92
C LYS A 267 22.77 4.24 -2.19
N PHE A 268 22.66 5.52 -1.86
CA PHE A 268 21.52 6.08 -1.17
C PHE A 268 20.69 6.93 -2.14
N GLN A 269 19.38 6.66 -2.20
CA GLN A 269 18.49 7.44 -3.06
C GLN A 269 17.14 7.71 -2.38
N ILE A 270 16.60 8.92 -2.60
CA ILE A 270 15.29 9.33 -2.14
C ILE A 270 14.38 9.50 -3.34
N VAL A 271 13.32 8.71 -3.40
CA VAL A 271 12.38 8.65 -4.52
C VAL A 271 11.06 9.29 -4.10
N SER A 272 10.67 10.36 -4.82
CA SER A 272 9.38 11.08 -4.62
C SER A 272 8.42 10.93 -5.79
N LYS A 273 8.89 10.38 -6.91
CA LYS A 273 8.05 10.13 -8.09
C LYS A 273 7.16 8.90 -7.87
N VAL A 274 6.00 8.89 -8.52
CA VAL A 274 5.16 7.69 -8.57
C VAL A 274 5.88 6.63 -9.39
N VAL A 275 6.10 5.49 -8.77
CA VAL A 275 6.84 4.35 -9.34
C VAL A 275 5.97 3.10 -9.28
N ASP A 276 6.33 2.08 -10.03
CA ASP A 276 5.75 0.76 -9.84
C ASP A 276 6.27 0.16 -8.53
N GLY A 277 5.53 0.40 -7.43
CA GLY A 277 5.87 -0.07 -6.09
C GLY A 277 6.04 -1.59 -6.03
N HIS A 278 5.28 -2.31 -6.84
CA HIS A 278 5.36 -3.77 -6.93
C HIS A 278 6.74 -4.24 -7.42
N LYS A 279 7.23 -3.63 -8.51
CA LYS A 279 8.58 -3.94 -9.03
C LYS A 279 9.66 -3.60 -8.00
N MET A 280 9.55 -2.46 -7.33
CA MET A 280 10.52 -2.06 -6.30
C MET A 280 10.55 -3.04 -5.12
N LEU A 281 9.38 -3.55 -4.70
CA LEU A 281 9.28 -4.56 -3.65
C LEU A 281 9.96 -5.87 -4.09
N LEU A 282 9.68 -6.36 -5.29
CA LEU A 282 10.30 -7.58 -5.82
C LEU A 282 11.82 -7.44 -6.00
N ASP A 283 12.29 -6.24 -6.29
CA ASP A 283 13.71 -5.92 -6.44
C ASP A 283 14.42 -5.70 -5.09
N SER A 284 13.72 -5.81 -3.95
CA SER A 284 14.28 -5.57 -2.62
C SER A 284 14.59 -6.87 -1.89
N ASP A 285 15.71 -6.92 -1.16
CA ASP A 285 16.05 -8.03 -0.25
C ASP A 285 15.35 -7.88 1.10
N VAL A 286 15.05 -6.65 1.52
CA VAL A 286 14.27 -6.35 2.72
C VAL A 286 13.48 -5.06 2.54
N PHE A 287 12.28 -5.04 3.09
CA PHE A 287 11.41 -3.87 3.13
C PHE A 287 11.19 -3.41 4.57
N VAL A 288 11.34 -2.10 4.80
CA VAL A 288 11.09 -1.43 6.09
C VAL A 288 9.98 -0.40 5.88
N GLY A 289 8.82 -0.64 6.45
CA GLY A 289 7.63 0.19 6.26
C GLY A 289 6.95 0.56 7.56
N SER A 290 6.10 1.60 7.51
CA SER A 290 5.33 2.10 8.66
C SER A 290 3.93 1.50 8.75
N GLY A 291 3.74 0.25 8.32
CA GLY A 291 2.41 -0.36 8.21
C GLY A 291 1.69 0.03 6.91
N GLY A 292 0.41 -0.32 6.82
CA GLY A 292 -0.45 -0.04 5.69
C GLY A 292 -0.25 -0.97 4.49
N THR A 293 -0.81 -0.59 3.35
CA THR A 293 -0.96 -1.47 2.18
C THR A 293 0.37 -1.97 1.62
N MET A 294 1.37 -1.08 1.49
CA MET A 294 2.66 -1.48 0.92
C MET A 294 3.44 -2.45 1.82
N THR A 295 3.29 -2.34 3.14
CA THR A 295 3.85 -3.32 4.10
C THR A 295 3.19 -4.68 3.92
N ALA A 296 1.87 -4.72 3.79
CA ALA A 296 1.15 -5.97 3.52
C ALA A 296 1.48 -6.53 2.12
N GLU A 297 1.59 -5.69 1.09
CA GLU A 297 2.02 -6.11 -0.25
C GLU A 297 3.40 -6.75 -0.23
N SER A 298 4.39 -6.10 0.41
CA SER A 298 5.75 -6.62 0.55
C SER A 298 5.76 -8.01 1.20
N ALA A 299 5.06 -8.14 2.31
CA ALA A 299 4.96 -9.39 3.06
C ALA A 299 4.33 -10.51 2.21
N LEU A 300 3.23 -10.21 1.51
CA LEU A 300 2.52 -11.18 0.67
C LEU A 300 3.25 -11.53 -0.64
N LEU A 301 4.20 -10.69 -1.06
CA LEU A 301 5.15 -10.98 -2.14
C LEU A 301 6.29 -11.91 -1.69
N GLY A 302 6.37 -12.21 -0.40
CA GLY A 302 7.44 -13.01 0.16
C GLY A 302 8.74 -12.22 0.40
N VAL A 303 8.72 -10.89 0.30
CA VAL A 303 9.86 -10.05 0.66
C VAL A 303 9.95 -10.00 2.20
N PRO A 304 11.12 -10.21 2.81
CA PRO A 304 11.31 -10.00 4.24
C PRO A 304 10.87 -8.59 4.65
N THR A 305 9.87 -8.51 5.54
CA THR A 305 9.17 -7.25 5.83
C THR A 305 9.26 -6.90 7.30
N ILE A 306 9.75 -5.71 7.58
CA ILE A 306 9.81 -5.10 8.90
C ILE A 306 8.82 -3.95 8.94
N SER A 307 7.96 -3.92 9.95
CA SER A 307 7.04 -2.82 10.22
C SER A 307 7.51 -2.02 11.44
N TYR A 308 7.54 -0.69 11.29
CA TYR A 308 7.86 0.23 12.37
C TYR A 308 6.75 1.27 12.52
N ASN A 309 6.47 1.66 13.75
CA ASN A 309 5.53 2.76 14.07
C ASN A 309 4.20 2.70 13.29
N ALA A 310 3.67 1.51 13.07
CA ALA A 310 2.40 1.33 12.40
C ALA A 310 1.24 1.75 13.31
N ILE A 311 0.22 2.36 12.71
CA ILE A 311 -1.07 2.52 13.38
C ILE A 311 -1.66 1.12 13.57
N PRO A 312 -2.07 0.75 14.79
CA PRO A 312 -2.65 -0.56 15.05
C PRO A 312 -3.80 -0.85 14.09
N ASN A 313 -3.73 -1.98 13.41
CA ASN A 313 -4.78 -2.43 12.51
C ASN A 313 -4.82 -3.95 12.40
N ARG A 314 -6.02 -4.50 12.19
CA ARG A 314 -6.28 -5.94 12.16
C ARG A 314 -5.48 -6.69 11.11
N ILE A 315 -5.23 -6.08 9.96
CA ILE A 315 -4.49 -6.72 8.86
C ILE A 315 -3.02 -6.91 9.26
N GLU A 316 -2.38 -5.90 9.81
CA GLU A 316 -0.99 -6.01 10.24
C GLU A 316 -0.85 -6.98 11.40
N ASP A 317 -1.74 -6.91 12.40
CA ASP A 317 -1.73 -7.84 13.55
C ASP A 317 -1.85 -9.29 13.08
N TYR A 318 -2.72 -9.54 12.11
CA TYR A 318 -2.86 -10.86 11.48
C TYR A 318 -1.57 -11.29 10.76
N LEU A 319 -0.94 -10.42 9.97
CA LEU A 319 0.30 -10.76 9.27
C LEU A 319 1.48 -10.99 10.23
N VAL A 320 1.51 -10.25 11.36
CA VAL A 320 2.49 -10.46 12.44
C VAL A 320 2.24 -11.80 13.13
N SER A 321 0.99 -12.16 13.46
CA SER A 321 0.66 -13.45 14.07
C SER A 321 1.02 -14.63 13.17
N LYS A 322 0.97 -14.45 11.85
CA LYS A 322 1.43 -15.43 10.85
C LYS A 322 2.94 -15.42 10.61
N LYS A 323 3.71 -14.60 11.34
CA LYS A 323 5.16 -14.44 11.17
C LYS A 323 5.58 -14.00 9.77
N ILE A 324 4.68 -13.37 9.02
CA ILE A 324 4.92 -12.86 7.65
C ILE A 324 5.50 -11.45 7.73
N VAL A 325 5.11 -10.67 8.77
CA VAL A 325 5.67 -9.34 9.10
C VAL A 325 6.37 -9.41 10.44
N THR A 326 7.52 -8.77 10.58
CA THR A 326 8.19 -8.56 11.87
C THR A 326 7.98 -7.11 12.31
N ARG A 327 7.46 -6.89 13.52
CA ARG A 327 7.31 -5.55 14.09
C ARG A 327 8.54 -5.19 14.91
N CYS A 328 9.20 -4.08 14.56
CA CYS A 328 10.37 -3.56 15.25
C CYS A 328 10.17 -2.08 15.56
N MET A 329 10.23 -1.66 16.83
CA MET A 329 9.89 -0.31 17.27
C MET A 329 11.09 0.63 17.40
N THR A 330 12.32 0.13 17.33
CA THR A 330 13.52 0.96 17.51
C THR A 330 14.50 0.79 16.35
N PRO A 331 15.30 1.84 16.02
CA PRO A 331 16.31 1.75 14.97
C PRO A 331 17.29 0.58 15.15
N ASN A 332 17.70 0.30 16.39
CA ASN A 332 18.63 -0.81 16.69
C ASN A 332 17.99 -2.18 16.36
N LYS A 333 16.76 -2.43 16.86
CA LYS A 333 16.05 -3.69 16.58
C LYS A 333 15.78 -3.88 15.08
N ILE A 334 15.54 -2.79 14.35
CA ILE A 334 15.40 -2.85 12.88
C ILE A 334 16.72 -3.27 12.23
N ALA A 335 17.84 -2.66 12.63
CA ALA A 335 19.17 -3.01 12.12
C ALA A 335 19.55 -4.47 12.45
N GLU A 336 19.35 -4.91 13.66
CA GLU A 336 19.57 -6.31 14.09
C GLU A 336 18.74 -7.28 13.23
N ARG A 337 17.47 -6.94 12.98
CA ARG A 337 16.60 -7.78 12.16
C ARG A 337 17.04 -7.83 10.71
N ILE A 338 17.49 -6.72 10.13
CA ILE A 338 18.05 -6.68 8.76
C ILE A 338 19.31 -7.56 8.71
N THR A 339 20.21 -7.44 9.66
CA THR A 339 21.43 -8.29 9.76
C THR A 339 21.06 -9.77 9.76
N HIS A 340 20.13 -10.17 10.61
CA HIS A 340 19.65 -11.55 10.66
C HIS A 340 19.05 -12.03 9.34
N ILE A 341 18.24 -11.19 8.65
CA ILE A 341 17.69 -11.50 7.34
C ILE A 341 18.83 -11.73 6.32
N PHE A 342 19.84 -10.87 6.30
CA PHE A 342 20.96 -10.99 5.38
C PHE A 342 21.81 -12.24 5.65
N GLN A 343 22.03 -12.60 6.91
CA GLN A 343 22.71 -13.83 7.30
C GLN A 343 21.97 -15.06 6.77
N LEU A 344 20.65 -15.15 7.01
CA LEU A 344 19.83 -16.27 6.53
C LEU A 344 19.84 -16.42 4.99
N THR A 345 19.93 -15.31 4.26
CA THR A 345 19.94 -15.32 2.79
C THR A 345 21.33 -15.55 2.20
N SER A 346 22.39 -15.45 2.99
CA SER A 346 23.79 -15.64 2.56
C SER A 346 24.29 -17.07 2.79
N TYR A 347 23.67 -17.82 3.70
CA TYR A 347 24.02 -19.23 3.91
C TYR A 347 23.69 -20.06 2.68
N ARG A 348 24.69 -20.84 2.19
CA ARG A 348 24.53 -21.76 1.07
C ARG A 348 23.38 -22.72 1.35
N GLY A 349 22.34 -22.59 0.56
CA GLY A 349 21.20 -23.49 0.64
C GLY A 349 19.83 -22.83 0.57
N GLY A 350 19.69 -21.52 0.78
CA GLY A 350 18.40 -20.80 0.56
C GLY A 350 17.09 -21.51 0.99
N GLY A 351 17.21 -22.73 1.52
CA GLY A 351 16.08 -23.63 1.75
C GLY A 351 15.04 -23.06 2.70
N SER A 352 15.47 -22.38 3.77
CA SER A 352 14.54 -21.78 4.72
C SER A 352 13.78 -20.58 4.12
N GLU A 353 14.45 -19.74 3.35
CA GLU A 353 13.83 -18.59 2.69
C GLU A 353 12.95 -19.03 1.51
N LEU A 354 13.40 -20.00 0.74
CA LEU A 354 12.59 -20.60 -0.34
C LEU A 354 11.31 -21.26 0.23
N THR A 355 11.45 -22.01 1.32
CA THR A 355 10.32 -22.63 2.02
C THR A 355 9.35 -21.58 2.53
N ARG A 356 9.86 -20.51 3.16
CA ARG A 356 9.05 -19.38 3.61
C ARG A 356 8.27 -18.74 2.44
N ARG A 357 8.92 -18.46 1.32
CA ARG A 357 8.28 -17.90 0.13
C ARG A 357 7.22 -18.84 -0.45
N MET A 358 7.48 -20.14 -0.48
CA MET A 358 6.50 -21.14 -0.92
C MET A 358 5.28 -21.18 -0.01
N GLN A 359 5.47 -21.13 1.32
CA GLN A 359 4.37 -21.07 2.29
C GLN A 359 3.53 -19.80 2.11
N ILE A 360 4.17 -18.63 1.92
CA ILE A 360 3.46 -17.38 1.65
C ILE A 360 2.68 -17.46 0.34
N LYS A 361 3.28 -18.02 -0.71
CA LYS A 361 2.60 -18.25 -1.99
C LYS A 361 1.38 -19.15 -1.84
N LYS A 362 1.51 -20.25 -1.10
CA LYS A 362 0.39 -21.16 -0.80
C LYS A 362 -0.72 -20.42 -0.03
N PHE A 363 -0.34 -19.63 0.96
CA PHE A 363 -1.29 -18.80 1.71
C PHE A 363 -2.01 -17.79 0.80
N VAL A 364 -1.29 -17.01 -0.01
CA VAL A 364 -1.90 -16.03 -0.93
C VAL A 364 -2.84 -16.71 -1.93
N ASN A 365 -2.50 -17.90 -2.42
CA ASN A 365 -3.34 -18.66 -3.34
C ASN A 365 -4.63 -19.20 -2.68
N SER A 366 -4.61 -19.44 -1.37
CA SER A 366 -5.79 -19.87 -0.62
C SER A 366 -6.80 -18.75 -0.34
N LEU A 367 -6.42 -17.47 -0.59
CA LEU A 367 -7.30 -16.34 -0.40
C LEU A 367 -8.29 -16.20 -1.56
N GLU A 368 -9.52 -15.83 -1.24
CA GLU A 368 -10.59 -15.63 -2.23
C GLU A 368 -10.33 -14.44 -3.15
N ASP A 369 -10.96 -14.46 -4.32
CA ASP A 369 -11.14 -13.28 -5.16
C ASP A 369 -12.44 -12.56 -4.71
N PRO A 370 -12.38 -11.29 -4.25
CA PRO A 370 -13.59 -10.56 -3.84
C PRO A 370 -14.54 -10.27 -5.00
N TYR A 371 -14.13 -10.45 -6.24
CA TYR A 371 -14.94 -10.13 -7.41
C TYR A 371 -16.25 -10.94 -7.53
N PRO A 372 -16.27 -12.27 -7.35
CA PRO A 372 -17.53 -13.05 -7.35
C PRO A 372 -18.50 -12.58 -6.27
N ILE A 373 -17.98 -12.22 -5.08
CA ILE A 373 -18.79 -11.71 -3.97
C ILE A 373 -19.40 -10.35 -4.35
N LEU A 374 -18.61 -9.45 -4.94
CA LEU A 374 -19.13 -8.19 -5.47
C LEU A 374 -20.24 -8.42 -6.48
N LEU A 375 -20.07 -9.33 -7.46
CA LEU A 375 -21.11 -9.62 -8.46
C LEU A 375 -22.39 -10.19 -7.83
N LYS A 376 -22.25 -11.09 -6.84
CA LYS A 376 -23.40 -11.64 -6.09
C LYS A 376 -24.15 -10.53 -5.36
N THR A 377 -23.40 -9.60 -4.74
CA THR A 377 -23.97 -8.47 -4.01
C THR A 377 -24.69 -7.50 -4.95
N ILE A 378 -24.09 -7.16 -6.12
CA ILE A 378 -24.76 -6.34 -7.14
C ILE A 378 -26.09 -6.98 -7.55
N LYS A 379 -26.09 -8.27 -7.87
CA LYS A 379 -27.32 -8.99 -8.26
C LYS A 379 -28.36 -9.03 -7.16
N SER A 380 -27.98 -9.08 -5.89
CA SER A 380 -28.92 -9.10 -4.77
C SER A 380 -29.57 -7.74 -4.48
N ILE A 381 -28.94 -6.65 -4.89
CA ILE A 381 -29.48 -5.29 -4.69
C ILE A 381 -30.37 -4.87 -5.87
N LEU A 382 -30.05 -5.30 -7.08
CA LEU A 382 -30.75 -4.88 -8.30
C LEU A 382 -31.90 -5.85 -8.71
N LYS A 383 -32.17 -6.88 -7.91
CA LYS A 383 -33.37 -7.68 -8.00
C LYS A 383 -34.56 -6.96 -7.35
#